data_ff571604cc71332c0255ed05ffab0459
#
_entry.id   ff571604cc71332c0255ed05ffab0459
#
_cell.length_a   1.000
_cell.length_b   1.000
_cell.length_c   1.000
_cell.angle_alpha   90.00
_cell.angle_beta   90.00
_cell.angle_gamma   90.00
#
_symmetry.space_group_name_H-M   'P 1'
#
loop_
_entity.id
_entity.type
_entity.pdbx_description
1 polymer ?
#
loop_
_entity_poly.entity_id
_entity_poly.type
_entity_poly.pdbx_seq_one_letter_code
_entity_poly.pdbx_strand_id
1 'polypeptide(L)'
;MFKAWRKQRNRKRLKDEAYAFLFEPYDGDEVVVFDTETTGLDPKTDEIVSIGAVKVKGNRILTSETFEVYLKTSRPIPAESIEVHGIRPCDLEYALSPPEGIEKFLHFIGPRPLAGYYLEFDVAMINRYVKPWLGVELPNPKTEVSGLYFDKKNFGIPQGNIDLRFDTILANLGVPPMGRHNAVNDAIMTAMIFIKLNNTIKLKTGERT
;
A
#
# COMPACT_ATOMS: atom_id res chain seq x y z
N MET A 1 7.14 -22.24 7.24
CA MET A 1 7.09 -22.46 8.69
C MET A 1 7.34 -21.19 9.50
N PHE A 2 8.41 -20.43 9.32
CA PHE A 2 8.72 -19.19 10.06
C PHE A 2 7.67 -18.08 9.96
N LYS A 3 7.10 -17.83 8.75
CA LYS A 3 6.07 -16.78 8.55
C LYS A 3 4.78 -17.08 9.31
N ALA A 4 4.32 -18.35 9.30
CA ALA A 4 3.11 -18.77 10.03
C ALA A 4 3.29 -18.65 11.55
N TRP A 5 4.43 -19.08 12.08
CA TRP A 5 4.76 -18.94 13.50
C TRP A 5 4.82 -17.48 13.95
N ARG A 6 5.41 -16.59 13.11
CA ARG A 6 5.47 -15.15 13.38
C ARG A 6 4.06 -14.53 13.38
N LYS A 7 3.19 -14.91 12.43
CA LYS A 7 1.79 -14.48 12.38
C LYS A 7 1.04 -14.90 13.65
N GLN A 8 1.19 -16.17 14.06
CA GLN A 8 0.53 -16.69 15.25
C GLN A 8 1.04 -16.03 16.55
N ARG A 9 2.35 -15.77 16.66
CA ARG A 9 2.92 -15.05 17.81
C ARG A 9 2.41 -13.61 17.86
N ASN A 10 2.28 -12.95 16.71
CA ASN A 10 1.76 -11.60 16.61
C ASN A 10 0.27 -11.58 17.02
N ARG A 11 -0.53 -12.56 16.58
CA ARG A 11 -1.95 -12.71 16.96
C ARG A 11 -2.15 -12.75 18.49
N LYS A 12 -1.27 -13.44 19.22
CA LYS A 12 -1.33 -13.52 20.70
C LYS A 12 -1.09 -12.20 21.42
N ARG A 13 -0.59 -11.18 20.73
CA ARG A 13 -0.34 -9.84 21.27
C ARG A 13 -1.46 -8.86 20.96
N LEU A 14 -2.44 -9.29 20.16
CA LEU A 14 -3.57 -8.43 19.81
C LEU A 14 -4.34 -8.04 21.05
N LYS A 15 -4.48 -6.72 21.26
CA LYS A 15 -5.14 -6.15 22.44
C LYS A 15 -6.66 -6.09 22.30
N ASP A 16 -7.16 -6.01 21.06
CA ASP A 16 -8.59 -5.89 20.76
C ASP A 16 -9.01 -7.01 19.81
N GLU A 17 -9.83 -7.93 20.32
CA GLU A 17 -10.33 -9.09 19.58
C GLU A 17 -11.26 -8.71 18.40
N ALA A 18 -11.83 -7.51 18.37
CA ALA A 18 -12.62 -7.04 17.24
C ALA A 18 -11.79 -7.00 15.94
N TYR A 19 -10.45 -6.91 16.04
CA TYR A 19 -9.53 -6.91 14.91
C TYR A 19 -8.89 -8.28 14.63
N ALA A 20 -9.42 -9.34 15.21
CA ALA A 20 -8.93 -10.71 14.96
C ALA A 20 -9.03 -11.11 13.49
N PHE A 21 -10.00 -10.55 12.74
CA PHE A 21 -10.20 -10.80 11.32
C PHE A 21 -8.95 -10.52 10.46
N LEU A 22 -8.07 -9.61 10.89
CA LEU A 22 -6.81 -9.32 10.18
C LEU A 22 -5.86 -10.53 10.14
N PHE A 23 -6.03 -11.47 11.06
CA PHE A 23 -5.21 -12.66 11.18
C PHE A 23 -5.83 -13.91 10.56
N GLU A 24 -7.06 -13.81 10.07
CA GLU A 24 -7.72 -14.94 9.43
C GLU A 24 -6.96 -15.43 8.19
N PRO A 25 -7.06 -16.72 7.87
CA PRO A 25 -6.62 -17.21 6.57
C PRO A 25 -7.39 -16.49 5.47
N TYR A 26 -6.69 -16.13 4.41
CA TYR A 26 -7.32 -15.56 3.23
C TYR A 26 -7.09 -16.46 2.03
N ASP A 27 -8.16 -17.08 1.57
CA ASP A 27 -8.16 -18.03 0.44
C ASP A 27 -8.71 -17.36 -0.85
N GLY A 28 -8.97 -16.05 -0.80
CA GLY A 28 -9.42 -15.28 -1.96
C GLY A 28 -8.27 -14.91 -2.91
N ASP A 29 -8.64 -14.35 -4.06
CA ASP A 29 -7.74 -13.92 -5.14
C ASP A 29 -7.55 -12.39 -5.21
N GLU A 30 -8.00 -11.66 -4.19
CA GLU A 30 -7.87 -10.21 -4.12
C GLU A 30 -6.56 -9.80 -3.43
N VAL A 31 -5.96 -8.73 -3.93
CA VAL A 31 -4.85 -8.01 -3.33
C VAL A 31 -5.27 -6.55 -3.17
N VAL A 32 -4.96 -5.93 -2.03
CA VAL A 32 -5.16 -4.49 -1.86
C VAL A 32 -3.86 -3.78 -2.20
N VAL A 33 -3.94 -2.85 -3.15
CA VAL A 33 -2.84 -1.93 -3.48
C VAL A 33 -3.16 -0.60 -2.85
N PHE A 34 -2.22 -0.02 -2.09
CA PHE A 34 -2.45 1.24 -1.40
C PHE A 34 -1.21 2.11 -1.39
N ASP A 35 -1.44 3.39 -1.17
CA ASP A 35 -0.46 4.46 -1.08
C ASP A 35 -0.91 5.48 -0.04
N THR A 36 0.01 6.28 0.52
CA THR A 36 -0.29 7.32 1.51
C THR A 36 0.39 8.64 1.16
N GLU A 37 -0.36 9.75 1.27
CA GLU A 37 0.25 11.08 1.32
C GLU A 37 0.52 11.47 2.77
N THR A 38 1.64 12.12 3.00
CA THR A 38 2.15 12.36 4.35
C THR A 38 2.73 13.77 4.49
N THR A 39 2.90 14.22 5.73
CA THR A 39 3.53 15.51 6.04
C THR A 39 5.04 15.51 5.83
N GLY A 40 5.65 14.37 5.50
CA GLY A 40 7.08 14.19 5.27
C GLY A 40 7.45 12.72 5.21
N LEU A 41 8.74 12.40 5.18
CA LEU A 41 9.25 11.06 4.91
C LEU A 41 9.80 10.31 6.14
N ASP A 42 9.63 10.84 7.34
CA ASP A 42 10.04 10.14 8.58
C ASP A 42 8.82 9.51 9.28
N PRO A 43 8.65 8.18 9.24
CA PRO A 43 7.52 7.52 9.89
C PRO A 43 7.46 7.70 11.42
N LYS A 44 8.52 8.22 12.05
CA LYS A 44 8.53 8.47 13.50
C LYS A 44 7.88 9.80 13.86
N THR A 45 8.00 10.79 13.00
CA THR A 45 7.59 12.17 13.27
C THR A 45 6.46 12.65 12.37
N ASP A 46 6.40 12.16 11.13
CA ASP A 46 5.43 12.63 10.15
C ASP A 46 4.07 11.93 10.26
N GLU A 47 3.03 12.56 9.73
CA GLU A 47 1.66 12.13 9.86
C GLU A 47 1.06 11.80 8.49
N ILE A 48 0.12 10.88 8.46
CA ILE A 48 -0.65 10.58 7.25
C ILE A 48 -1.66 11.70 7.01
N VAL A 49 -1.70 12.20 5.77
CA VAL A 49 -2.66 13.21 5.30
C VAL A 49 -3.80 12.54 4.52
N SER A 50 -3.47 11.56 3.67
CA SER A 50 -4.48 10.77 2.98
C SER A 50 -4.04 9.31 2.81
N ILE A 51 -5.02 8.41 2.65
CA ILE A 51 -4.80 7.02 2.29
C ILE A 51 -5.66 6.72 1.08
N GLY A 52 -5.05 6.25 0.00
CA GLY A 52 -5.71 5.75 -1.20
C GLY A 52 -5.48 4.26 -1.37
N ALA A 53 -6.54 3.49 -1.67
CA ALA A 53 -6.39 2.07 -1.91
C ALA A 53 -7.40 1.54 -2.93
N VAL A 54 -6.99 0.50 -3.67
CA VAL A 54 -7.84 -0.23 -4.60
C VAL A 54 -7.67 -1.72 -4.42
N LYS A 55 -8.71 -2.49 -4.74
CA LYS A 55 -8.61 -3.95 -4.79
C LYS A 55 -8.27 -4.40 -6.21
N VAL A 56 -7.39 -5.36 -6.31
CA VAL A 56 -7.05 -6.08 -7.54
C VAL A 56 -7.53 -7.50 -7.40
N LYS A 57 -8.33 -7.97 -8.37
CA LYS A 57 -8.81 -9.35 -8.45
C LYS A 57 -8.38 -9.96 -9.78
N GLY A 58 -7.42 -10.89 -9.74
CA GLY A 58 -6.80 -11.40 -10.96
C GLY A 58 -6.16 -10.27 -11.78
N ASN A 59 -6.72 -9.99 -12.96
CA ASN A 59 -6.26 -8.92 -13.87
C ASN A 59 -7.17 -7.68 -13.88
N ARG A 60 -8.04 -7.54 -12.89
CA ARG A 60 -9.03 -6.46 -12.83
C ARG A 60 -8.75 -5.57 -11.61
N ILE A 61 -8.73 -4.27 -11.83
CA ILE A 61 -8.76 -3.27 -10.76
C ILE A 61 -10.23 -2.96 -10.48
N LEU A 62 -10.66 -3.12 -9.24
CA LEU A 62 -12.04 -2.88 -8.82
C LEU A 62 -12.20 -1.40 -8.44
N THR A 63 -12.26 -0.54 -9.45
CA THR A 63 -12.33 0.93 -9.25
C THR A 63 -13.62 1.39 -8.57
N SER A 64 -14.69 0.60 -8.65
CA SER A 64 -15.94 0.86 -7.89
C SER A 64 -15.81 0.60 -6.40
N GLU A 65 -14.75 -0.06 -5.96
CA GLU A 65 -14.42 -0.37 -4.57
C GLU A 65 -13.16 0.36 -4.12
N THR A 66 -12.95 1.57 -4.64
CA THR A 66 -11.83 2.43 -4.22
C THR A 66 -12.04 2.92 -2.80
N PHE A 67 -10.98 2.91 -2.03
CA PHE A 67 -10.93 3.52 -0.71
C PHE A 67 -10.13 4.83 -0.78
N GLU A 68 -10.70 5.90 -0.27
CA GLU A 68 -10.02 7.17 -0.10
C GLU A 68 -10.45 7.79 1.22
N VAL A 69 -9.48 8.27 1.99
CA VAL A 69 -9.74 8.97 3.23
C VAL A 69 -8.69 10.04 3.48
N TYR A 70 -9.15 11.21 3.91
CA TYR A 70 -8.29 12.29 4.39
C TYR A 70 -8.28 12.29 5.91
N LEU A 71 -7.10 12.55 6.50
CA LEU A 71 -6.89 12.52 7.94
C LEU A 71 -6.47 13.91 8.45
N LYS A 72 -7.02 14.28 9.60
CA LYS A 72 -6.57 15.48 10.32
C LYS A 72 -5.16 15.28 10.83
N THR A 73 -4.33 16.31 10.65
CA THR A 73 -2.97 16.33 11.20
C THR A 73 -2.95 17.10 12.53
N SER A 74 -2.09 16.70 13.45
CA SER A 74 -1.91 17.39 14.74
C SER A 74 -1.04 18.64 14.62
N ARG A 75 -0.30 18.76 13.51
CA ARG A 75 0.60 19.87 13.19
C ARG A 75 0.29 20.43 11.78
N PRO A 76 0.67 21.68 11.50
CA PRO A 76 0.57 22.23 10.14
C PRO A 76 1.30 21.36 9.12
N ILE A 77 0.71 21.20 7.94
CA ILE A 77 1.36 20.50 6.82
C ILE A 77 2.49 21.40 6.31
N PRO A 78 3.72 20.89 6.16
CA PRO A 78 4.83 21.66 5.59
C PRO A 78 4.53 22.10 4.15
N ALA A 79 5.01 23.29 3.77
CA ALA A 79 4.78 23.81 2.42
C ALA A 79 5.33 22.89 1.33
N GLU A 80 6.48 22.27 1.58
CA GLU A 80 7.14 21.32 0.69
C GLU A 80 6.26 20.09 0.42
N SER A 81 5.53 19.61 1.43
CA SER A 81 4.60 18.48 1.28
C SER A 81 3.37 18.90 0.46
N ILE A 82 2.84 20.12 0.72
CA ILE A 82 1.73 20.68 -0.07
C ILE A 82 2.12 20.84 -1.54
N GLU A 83 3.35 21.28 -1.83
CA GLU A 83 3.86 21.35 -3.21
C GLU A 83 3.88 20.00 -3.91
N VAL A 84 4.10 18.92 -3.17
CA VAL A 84 4.13 17.55 -3.70
C VAL A 84 2.72 17.01 -3.95
N HIS A 85 1.87 16.91 -2.93
CA HIS A 85 0.57 16.24 -3.03
C HIS A 85 -0.63 17.18 -3.21
N GLY A 86 -0.44 18.48 -3.11
CA GLY A 86 -1.49 19.49 -3.34
C GLY A 86 -2.56 19.60 -2.24
N ILE A 87 -2.51 18.80 -1.17
CA ILE A 87 -3.52 18.79 -0.10
C ILE A 87 -3.21 19.92 0.87
N ARG A 88 -4.14 20.85 1.01
CA ARG A 88 -4.02 22.05 1.84
C ARG A 88 -4.78 21.88 3.16
N PRO A 89 -4.50 22.69 4.18
CA PRO A 89 -5.24 22.63 5.45
C PRO A 89 -6.77 22.74 5.29
N CYS A 90 -7.26 23.56 4.34
CA CYS A 90 -8.69 23.70 4.07
C CYS A 90 -9.31 22.40 3.50
N ASP A 91 -8.56 21.59 2.81
CA ASP A 91 -9.04 20.31 2.26
C ASP A 91 -9.25 19.25 3.37
N LEU A 92 -8.66 19.50 4.55
CA LEU A 92 -8.79 18.63 5.74
C LEU A 92 -9.86 19.11 6.74
N GLU A 93 -10.64 20.12 6.44
CA GLU A 93 -11.66 20.64 7.37
C GLU A 93 -12.62 19.55 7.84
N TYR A 94 -13.07 18.71 6.91
CA TYR A 94 -13.98 17.58 7.16
C TYR A 94 -13.28 16.22 7.20
N ALA A 95 -11.94 16.21 7.25
CA ALA A 95 -11.17 14.98 7.33
C ALA A 95 -11.47 14.22 8.63
N LEU A 96 -11.32 12.91 8.59
CA LEU A 96 -11.48 12.04 9.76
C LEU A 96 -10.33 12.22 10.74
N SER A 97 -10.58 11.89 12.00
CA SER A 97 -9.46 11.70 12.93
C SER A 97 -8.60 10.50 12.49
N PRO A 98 -7.29 10.50 12.79
CA PRO A 98 -6.44 9.37 12.43
C PRO A 98 -6.97 8.01 12.91
N PRO A 99 -7.46 7.85 14.17
CA PRO A 99 -8.05 6.57 14.61
C PRO A 99 -9.22 6.11 13.73
N GLU A 100 -10.18 7.00 13.41
CA GLU A 100 -11.34 6.66 12.58
C GLU A 100 -10.94 6.27 11.15
N GLY A 101 -10.00 7.00 10.55
CA GLY A 101 -9.54 6.70 9.19
C GLY A 101 -8.74 5.40 9.12
N ILE A 102 -7.88 5.15 10.11
CA ILE A 102 -7.13 3.89 10.22
C ILE A 102 -8.07 2.71 10.46
N GLU A 103 -9.09 2.86 11.31
CA GLU A 103 -10.11 1.83 11.53
C GLU A 103 -10.80 1.44 10.21
N LYS A 104 -11.28 2.44 9.46
CA LYS A 104 -11.90 2.20 8.14
C LYS A 104 -10.94 1.50 7.17
N PHE A 105 -9.67 1.91 7.16
CA PHE A 105 -8.64 1.28 6.34
C PHE A 105 -8.42 -0.19 6.72
N LEU A 106 -8.34 -0.52 8.03
CA LEU A 106 -8.18 -1.90 8.50
C LEU A 106 -9.36 -2.78 8.06
N HIS A 107 -10.58 -2.28 8.12
CA HIS A 107 -11.76 -3.00 7.61
C HIS A 107 -11.72 -3.17 6.09
N PHE A 108 -11.27 -2.16 5.35
CA PHE A 108 -11.14 -2.25 3.90
C PHE A 108 -10.12 -3.32 3.46
N ILE A 109 -8.94 -3.35 4.08
CA ILE A 109 -7.89 -4.32 3.73
C ILE A 109 -8.24 -5.74 4.19
N GLY A 110 -8.88 -5.89 5.35
CA GLY A 110 -9.14 -7.21 5.94
C GLY A 110 -7.86 -8.05 6.03
N PRO A 111 -7.95 -9.39 5.88
CA PRO A 111 -6.79 -10.30 5.89
C PRO A 111 -6.05 -10.39 4.55
N ARG A 112 -6.42 -9.58 3.54
CA ARG A 112 -5.89 -9.63 2.17
C ARG A 112 -4.40 -9.32 2.12
N PRO A 113 -3.65 -9.88 1.15
CA PRO A 113 -2.31 -9.42 0.83
C PRO A 113 -2.32 -7.95 0.41
N LEU A 114 -1.25 -7.25 0.75
CA LEU A 114 -1.02 -5.85 0.41
C LEU A 114 0.07 -5.74 -0.65
N ALA A 115 -0.07 -4.80 -1.57
CA ALA A 115 0.97 -4.42 -2.51
C ALA A 115 1.09 -2.89 -2.57
N GLY A 116 2.26 -2.40 -2.94
CA GLY A 116 2.54 -0.97 -3.05
C GLY A 116 3.89 -0.72 -3.70
N TYR A 117 4.15 0.53 -4.02
CA TYR A 117 5.46 1.01 -4.44
C TYR A 117 6.08 1.74 -3.26
N TYR A 118 7.29 1.35 -2.87
CA TYR A 118 7.93 1.78 -1.62
C TYR A 118 7.10 1.45 -0.37
N LEU A 119 6.39 0.32 -0.44
CA LEU A 119 5.37 -0.15 0.50
C LEU A 119 5.83 -0.19 1.97
N GLU A 120 7.13 -0.39 2.23
CA GLU A 120 7.65 -0.41 3.61
C GLU A 120 7.41 0.90 4.33
N PHE A 121 7.48 2.03 3.62
CA PHE A 121 7.19 3.34 4.17
C PHE A 121 5.70 3.46 4.55
N ASP A 122 4.79 3.17 3.64
CA ASP A 122 3.34 3.25 3.90
C ASP A 122 2.91 2.33 5.04
N VAL A 123 3.44 1.11 5.04
CA VAL A 123 3.21 0.17 6.15
C VAL A 123 3.75 0.70 7.47
N ALA A 124 4.90 1.35 7.49
CA ALA A 124 5.46 1.96 8.69
C ALA A 124 4.56 3.11 9.19
N MET A 125 4.06 3.94 8.28
CA MET A 125 3.12 5.02 8.58
C MET A 125 1.82 4.49 9.19
N ILE A 126 1.21 3.45 8.62
CA ILE A 126 0.02 2.80 9.19
C ILE A 126 0.34 2.16 10.55
N ASN A 127 1.47 1.45 10.68
CA ASN A 127 1.86 0.79 11.91
C ASN A 127 2.13 1.76 13.07
N ARG A 128 2.46 3.01 12.79
CA ARG A 128 2.59 4.06 13.81
C ARG A 128 1.30 4.24 14.62
N TYR A 129 0.13 4.04 13.98
CA TYR A 129 -1.18 4.09 14.64
C TYR A 129 -1.61 2.72 15.16
N VAL A 130 -1.45 1.68 14.37
CA VAL A 130 -1.91 0.32 14.66
C VAL A 130 -1.18 -0.30 15.85
N LYS A 131 0.14 -0.14 15.92
CA LYS A 131 0.96 -0.81 16.95
C LYS A 131 0.69 -0.32 18.37
N PRO A 132 0.59 0.98 18.67
CA PRO A 132 0.19 1.46 20.00
C PRO A 132 -1.23 1.02 20.37
N TRP A 133 -2.14 1.08 19.43
CA TRP A 133 -3.55 0.75 19.61
C TRP A 133 -3.77 -0.75 19.79
N LEU A 134 -3.42 -1.55 18.80
CA LEU A 134 -3.73 -2.98 18.77
C LEU A 134 -2.62 -3.88 19.34
N GLY A 135 -1.44 -3.33 19.66
CA GLY A 135 -0.29 -4.11 20.17
C GLY A 135 0.43 -4.94 19.11
N VAL A 136 0.02 -4.85 17.85
CA VAL A 136 0.52 -5.63 16.71
C VAL A 136 0.83 -4.72 15.53
N GLU A 137 1.67 -5.18 14.62
CA GLU A 137 1.83 -4.58 13.29
C GLU A 137 0.91 -5.27 12.28
N LEU A 138 0.64 -4.62 11.15
CA LEU A 138 -0.17 -5.20 10.07
C LEU A 138 0.32 -6.61 9.72
N PRO A 139 -0.52 -7.66 9.93
CA PRO A 139 -0.13 -9.05 9.73
C PRO A 139 -0.17 -9.49 8.27
N ASN A 140 -0.74 -8.69 7.40
CA ASN A 140 -0.97 -8.96 6.00
C ASN A 140 0.33 -9.30 5.26
N PRO A 141 0.34 -10.29 4.34
CA PRO A 141 1.45 -10.47 3.41
C PRO A 141 1.69 -9.21 2.60
N LYS A 142 2.94 -8.90 2.29
CA LYS A 142 3.35 -7.66 1.63
C LYS A 142 4.14 -7.96 0.37
N THR A 143 3.84 -7.23 -0.71
CA THR A 143 4.51 -7.32 -2.00
C THR A 143 4.97 -5.94 -2.43
N GLU A 144 6.29 -5.75 -2.51
CA GLU A 144 6.91 -4.55 -3.04
C GLU A 144 6.98 -4.63 -4.56
N VAL A 145 6.34 -3.68 -5.25
CA VAL A 145 6.18 -3.72 -6.71
C VAL A 145 7.48 -3.41 -7.43
N SER A 146 8.32 -2.54 -6.89
CA SER A 146 9.65 -2.25 -7.44
C SER A 146 10.57 -3.49 -7.37
N GLY A 147 10.42 -4.31 -6.33
CA GLY A 147 11.12 -5.59 -6.21
C GLY A 147 10.70 -6.59 -7.29
N LEU A 148 9.39 -6.72 -7.55
CA LEU A 148 8.90 -7.55 -8.66
C LEU A 148 9.42 -7.08 -10.02
N TYR A 149 9.51 -5.78 -10.22
CA TYR A 149 10.07 -5.20 -11.44
C TYR A 149 11.56 -5.50 -11.57
N PHE A 150 12.31 -5.34 -10.48
CA PHE A 150 13.74 -5.67 -10.43
C PHE A 150 13.98 -7.13 -10.81
N ASP A 151 13.29 -8.06 -10.17
CA ASP A 151 13.43 -9.50 -10.44
C ASP A 151 13.14 -9.84 -11.90
N LYS A 152 12.11 -9.21 -12.47
CA LYS A 152 11.75 -9.38 -13.88
C LYS A 152 12.85 -8.89 -14.84
N LYS A 153 13.45 -7.72 -14.56
CA LYS A 153 14.51 -7.14 -15.40
C LYS A 153 15.84 -7.89 -15.24
N ASN A 154 16.17 -8.27 -14.01
CA ASN A 154 17.44 -8.94 -13.70
C ASN A 154 17.56 -10.35 -14.31
N PHE A 155 16.43 -10.99 -14.62
CA PHE A 155 16.41 -12.34 -15.22
C PHE A 155 17.05 -12.42 -16.63
N GLY A 156 17.32 -11.30 -17.29
CA GLY A 156 17.88 -11.25 -18.65
C GLY A 156 19.18 -10.46 -18.81
N ILE A 157 19.63 -9.73 -17.79
CA ILE A 157 20.77 -8.83 -17.89
C ILE A 157 21.59 -8.91 -16.59
N PRO A 158 22.62 -9.75 -16.53
CA PRO A 158 23.51 -9.76 -15.37
C PRO A 158 24.19 -8.40 -15.23
N GLN A 159 24.07 -7.76 -14.04
CA GLN A 159 24.78 -6.54 -13.63
C GLN A 159 24.35 -5.21 -14.30
N GLY A 160 23.13 -5.10 -14.85
CA GLY A 160 22.61 -3.80 -15.28
C GLY A 160 22.19 -2.93 -14.09
N ASN A 161 22.48 -1.62 -14.15
CA ASN A 161 21.91 -0.65 -13.23
C ASN A 161 20.42 -0.45 -13.58
N ILE A 162 19.53 -1.14 -12.84
CA ILE A 162 18.07 -1.10 -13.08
C ILE A 162 17.51 0.12 -12.35
N ASP A 163 16.96 1.06 -13.10
CA ASP A 163 16.28 2.22 -12.53
C ASP A 163 14.92 1.81 -11.98
N LEU A 164 14.75 1.95 -10.66
CA LEU A 164 13.55 1.58 -9.92
C LEU A 164 12.62 2.77 -9.63
N ARG A 165 12.92 3.96 -10.17
CA ARG A 165 12.04 5.12 -10.00
C ARG A 165 10.67 4.85 -10.61
N PHE A 166 9.63 5.33 -9.95
CA PHE A 166 8.24 5.06 -10.32
C PHE A 166 7.93 5.42 -11.78
N ASP A 167 8.33 6.62 -12.21
CA ASP A 167 8.11 7.08 -13.59
C ASP A 167 8.82 6.20 -14.61
N THR A 168 10.02 5.72 -14.29
CA THR A 168 10.77 4.80 -15.16
C THR A 168 10.04 3.46 -15.27
N ILE A 169 9.49 2.94 -14.18
CA ILE A 169 8.72 1.71 -14.18
C ILE A 169 7.42 1.88 -14.99
N LEU A 170 6.70 2.98 -14.79
CA LEU A 170 5.49 3.32 -15.55
C LEU A 170 5.78 3.33 -17.06
N ALA A 171 6.80 4.11 -17.47
CA ALA A 171 7.18 4.23 -18.88
C ALA A 171 7.60 2.89 -19.50
N ASN A 172 8.44 2.12 -18.81
CA ASN A 172 8.93 0.84 -19.29
C ASN A 172 7.84 -0.24 -19.41
N LEU A 173 6.80 -0.13 -18.62
CA LEU A 173 5.66 -1.05 -18.66
C LEU A 173 4.49 -0.50 -19.50
N GLY A 174 4.60 0.70 -20.06
CA GLY A 174 3.51 1.34 -20.80
C GLY A 174 2.26 1.53 -19.94
N VAL A 175 2.45 1.98 -18.70
CA VAL A 175 1.36 2.40 -17.80
C VAL A 175 1.19 3.92 -17.94
N PRO A 176 0.00 4.42 -18.30
CA PRO A 176 -0.22 5.85 -18.44
C PRO A 176 -0.12 6.57 -17.09
N PRO A 177 0.50 7.74 -17.00
CA PRO A 177 0.48 8.55 -15.79
C PRO A 177 -0.93 9.10 -15.52
N MET A 178 -1.38 9.10 -14.26
CA MET A 178 -2.73 9.48 -13.84
C MET A 178 -2.72 10.60 -12.79
N GLY A 179 -1.90 11.62 -12.95
CA GLY A 179 -1.78 12.68 -11.93
C GLY A 179 -1.17 12.11 -10.64
N ARG A 180 0.13 12.26 -10.52
CA ARG A 180 0.93 11.78 -9.39
C ARG A 180 0.68 12.58 -8.12
N HIS A 181 1.10 11.98 -7.01
CA HIS A 181 0.95 12.55 -5.67
C HIS A 181 -0.53 12.76 -5.29
N ASN A 182 -1.34 11.79 -5.69
CA ASN A 182 -2.68 11.56 -5.17
C ASN A 182 -2.74 10.07 -4.81
N ALA A 183 -2.96 9.76 -3.55
CA ALA A 183 -2.85 8.40 -3.03
C ALA A 183 -3.69 7.37 -3.80
N VAL A 184 -4.90 7.74 -4.28
CA VAL A 184 -5.74 6.84 -5.08
C VAL A 184 -5.15 6.62 -6.47
N ASN A 185 -4.70 7.67 -7.14
CA ASN A 185 -4.11 7.56 -8.48
C ASN A 185 -2.82 6.75 -8.43
N ASP A 186 -1.97 6.98 -7.42
CA ASP A 186 -0.72 6.26 -7.24
C ASP A 186 -0.98 4.79 -6.90
N ALA A 187 -2.00 4.47 -6.09
CA ALA A 187 -2.46 3.11 -5.86
C ALA A 187 -2.98 2.44 -7.15
N ILE A 188 -3.75 3.14 -8.00
CA ILE A 188 -4.24 2.61 -9.28
C ILE A 188 -3.08 2.36 -10.25
N MET A 189 -2.15 3.30 -10.40
CA MET A 189 -0.97 3.11 -11.25
C MET A 189 -0.11 1.94 -10.76
N THR A 190 0.10 1.84 -9.46
CA THR A 190 0.79 0.71 -8.83
C THR A 190 0.06 -0.62 -9.05
N ALA A 191 -1.28 -0.63 -9.01
CA ALA A 191 -2.08 -1.80 -9.34
C ALA A 191 -1.93 -2.23 -10.81
N MET A 192 -1.86 -1.29 -11.74
CA MET A 192 -1.57 -1.58 -13.16
C MET A 192 -0.18 -2.20 -13.33
N ILE A 193 0.85 -1.67 -12.66
CA ILE A 193 2.20 -2.23 -12.64
C ILE A 193 2.16 -3.66 -12.09
N PHE A 194 1.52 -3.87 -10.94
CA PHE A 194 1.39 -5.17 -10.27
C PHE A 194 0.77 -6.22 -11.21
N ILE A 195 -0.33 -5.90 -11.88
CA ILE A 195 -0.99 -6.79 -12.85
C ILE A 195 -0.05 -7.14 -14.02
N LYS A 196 0.61 -6.14 -14.60
CA LYS A 196 1.52 -6.37 -15.74
C LYS A 196 2.72 -7.25 -15.36
N LEU A 197 3.23 -7.11 -14.14
CA LEU A 197 4.34 -7.92 -13.65
C LEU A 197 3.90 -9.37 -13.37
N ASN A 198 2.76 -9.58 -12.70
CA ASN A 198 2.25 -10.90 -12.38
C ASN A 198 1.85 -11.71 -13.63
N ASN A 199 1.23 -11.10 -14.63
CA ASN A 199 0.90 -11.77 -15.88
C ASN A 199 2.12 -12.28 -16.62
N THR A 200 3.21 -11.53 -16.56
CA THR A 200 4.46 -11.96 -17.20
C THR A 200 5.11 -13.14 -16.47
N ILE A 201 4.96 -13.21 -15.14
CA ILE A 201 5.46 -14.34 -14.35
C ILE A 201 4.67 -15.61 -14.67
N LYS A 202 3.32 -15.54 -14.71
CA LYS A 202 2.45 -16.67 -15.04
C LYS A 202 2.72 -17.23 -16.44
N LEU A 203 2.94 -16.37 -17.44
CA LEU A 203 3.31 -16.79 -18.80
C LEU A 203 4.66 -17.53 -18.86
N LYS A 204 5.62 -17.20 -17.98
CA LYS A 204 6.91 -17.87 -17.91
C LYS A 204 6.88 -19.19 -17.16
N THR A 205 6.00 -19.33 -16.17
CA THR A 205 5.84 -20.57 -15.37
C THR A 205 4.90 -21.59 -16.01
N GLY A 206 4.22 -21.26 -17.11
CA GLY A 206 3.35 -22.19 -17.84
C GLY A 206 1.99 -22.45 -17.18
N GLU A 207 1.66 -21.74 -16.11
CA GLU A 207 0.33 -21.79 -15.50
C GLU A 207 -0.67 -21.03 -16.39
N ARG A 208 -1.40 -21.81 -17.21
CA ARG A 208 -2.57 -21.29 -17.95
C ARG A 208 -3.75 -21.17 -16.98
N THR A 209 -4.38 -20.03 -16.96
CA THR A 209 -5.67 -19.77 -16.27
C THR A 209 -6.78 -20.63 -16.83
#